data_ae3be5a3256bfc70ad7335ec4f9afcbc
#
_entry.id   ae3be5a3256bfc70ad7335ec4f9afcbc
#
_cell.length_a   1.000
_cell.length_b   1.000
_cell.length_c   1.000
_cell.angle_alpha   90.00
_cell.angle_beta   90.00
_cell.angle_gamma   90.00
#
_symmetry.space_group_name_H-M   'P 1'
#
loop_
_entity.id
_entity.type
_entity.pdbx_description
1 polymer ?
#
loop_
_entity_poly.entity_id
_entity_poly.type
_entity_poly.pdbx_seq_one_letter_code
_entity_poly.pdbx_strand_id
1 'polypeptide(L)'
;VALAIIGAVFKNGYVKNKVMEFVGPGVAALSTDFRNSVDVMTTETTCLSSVWQTDEEVHNWLALHGRGQDYCQLNPQPMAYYDGCISVDLSAIKPMIALPFHPSNVYEIDTLNQNLTDILREIEIESERVAHGKAKLSLLDKVENGRLKVQQGIIAGCSGGNYENVIAAANALRGQSCGNDTFSLAVYPSSQPVFMDLAKKGVVADLIGAGSIIRTAFCGPCFGAGDTPINNGLSIRHTTRNFPNREGSKPANGQMSAVALMDARSIAATAANGGYLTSASELDCWDNVPEYAFDVTPYKNRVYQGFVKGATQQPLI
;
A
#
# COMPACT_ATOMS: atom_id res chain seq x y z
N VAL A 1 5.29 4.13 8.18
CA VAL A 1 6.73 4.40 7.97
C VAL A 1 6.94 5.07 6.61
N ALA A 2 6.58 4.42 5.47
CA ALA A 2 6.83 4.99 4.13
C ALA A 2 6.26 6.41 3.96
N LEU A 3 5.01 6.63 4.35
CA LEU A 3 4.37 7.95 4.27
C LEU A 3 5.07 9.00 5.15
N ALA A 4 5.53 8.61 6.35
CA ALA A 4 6.30 9.50 7.22
C ALA A 4 7.60 9.96 6.56
N ILE A 5 8.33 9.03 5.94
CA ILE A 5 9.55 9.34 5.18
C ILE A 5 9.25 10.26 4.00
N ILE A 6 8.26 9.92 3.17
CA ILE A 6 7.88 10.73 2.00
C ILE A 6 7.50 12.16 2.43
N GLY A 7 6.68 12.30 3.47
CA GLY A 7 6.28 13.60 4.01
C GLY A 7 7.45 14.45 4.48
N ALA A 8 8.45 13.82 5.10
CA ALA A 8 9.62 14.51 5.62
C ALA A 8 10.60 14.97 4.54
N VAL A 9 10.76 14.21 3.44
CA VAL A 9 11.88 14.40 2.50
C VAL A 9 11.48 14.92 1.13
N PHE A 10 10.21 14.78 0.72
CA PHE A 10 9.80 15.12 -0.65
C PHE A 10 9.81 16.63 -0.91
N LYS A 11 9.11 17.42 -0.08
CA LYS A 11 8.89 18.86 -0.32
C LYS A 11 10.18 19.67 -0.35
N ASN A 12 11.19 19.26 0.42
CA ASN A 12 12.50 19.91 0.48
C ASN A 12 13.54 19.30 -0.50
N GLY A 13 13.17 18.21 -1.19
CA GLY A 13 14.06 17.53 -2.12
C GLY A 13 15.29 16.86 -1.48
N TYR A 14 15.22 16.55 -0.18
CA TYR A 14 16.36 16.11 0.63
C TYR A 14 17.05 14.86 0.06
N VAL A 15 16.30 13.93 -0.49
CA VAL A 15 16.80 12.68 -1.08
C VAL A 15 16.79 12.67 -2.60
N LYS A 16 16.44 13.79 -3.24
CA LYS A 16 16.37 13.87 -4.69
C LYS A 16 17.70 13.52 -5.32
N ASN A 17 17.69 12.56 -6.27
CA ASN A 17 18.86 12.06 -6.96
C ASN A 17 19.94 11.44 -6.03
N LYS A 18 19.55 10.96 -4.84
CA LYS A 18 20.43 10.24 -3.91
C LYS A 18 19.99 8.78 -3.80
N VAL A 19 20.88 7.92 -3.34
CA VAL A 19 20.55 6.56 -2.92
C VAL A 19 20.21 6.59 -1.44
N MET A 20 19.08 6.00 -1.06
CA MET A 20 18.68 5.81 0.33
C MET A 20 19.22 4.47 0.82
N GLU A 21 19.92 4.46 1.95
CA GLU A 21 20.38 3.23 2.60
C GLU A 21 19.65 3.08 3.94
N PHE A 22 18.91 1.99 4.08
CA PHE A 22 18.17 1.67 5.29
C PHE A 22 19.02 0.80 6.22
N VAL A 23 19.41 1.37 7.34
CA VAL A 23 20.31 0.75 8.31
C VAL A 23 19.86 1.03 9.74
N GLY A 24 20.46 0.35 10.67
CA GLY A 24 20.25 0.57 12.09
C GLY A 24 19.46 -0.54 12.79
N PRO A 25 19.36 -0.48 14.12
CA PRO A 25 18.86 -1.60 14.93
C PRO A 25 17.36 -1.89 14.66
N GLY A 26 16.59 -0.89 14.28
CA GLY A 26 15.16 -1.06 13.97
C GLY A 26 14.92 -1.95 12.75
N VAL A 27 15.87 -2.06 11.80
CA VAL A 27 15.69 -2.89 10.60
C VAL A 27 15.51 -4.36 10.95
N ALA A 28 16.22 -4.87 11.96
CA ALA A 28 16.13 -6.27 12.37
C ALA A 28 14.75 -6.68 12.92
N ALA A 29 13.93 -5.71 13.33
CA ALA A 29 12.56 -5.95 13.79
C ALA A 29 11.52 -5.97 12.67
N LEU A 30 11.93 -5.69 11.42
CA LEU A 30 11.03 -5.60 10.27
C LEU A 30 11.12 -6.87 9.43
N SER A 31 9.96 -7.47 9.14
CA SER A 31 9.88 -8.56 8.18
C SER A 31 10.31 -8.12 6.78
N THR A 32 10.67 -9.08 5.93
CA THR A 32 11.01 -8.79 4.52
C THR A 32 9.81 -8.20 3.78
N ASP A 33 8.59 -8.65 4.04
CA ASP A 33 7.35 -8.08 3.49
C ASP A 33 7.18 -6.61 3.86
N PHE A 34 7.46 -6.26 5.12
CA PHE A 34 7.40 -4.87 5.57
C PHE A 34 8.45 -4.00 4.87
N ARG A 35 9.71 -4.47 4.81
CA ARG A 35 10.79 -3.76 4.10
C ARG A 35 10.43 -3.53 2.64
N ASN A 36 9.91 -4.54 1.95
CA ASN A 36 9.44 -4.43 0.57
C ASN A 36 8.33 -3.39 0.42
N SER A 37 7.38 -3.36 1.34
CA SER A 37 6.29 -2.36 1.33
C SER A 37 6.80 -0.93 1.45
N VAL A 38 7.82 -0.70 2.28
CA VAL A 38 8.47 0.62 2.40
C VAL A 38 9.29 0.93 1.16
N ASP A 39 10.10 -0.04 0.71
CA ASP A 39 11.04 0.13 -0.39
C ASP A 39 10.37 0.56 -1.70
N VAL A 40 9.29 -0.13 -2.09
CA VAL A 40 8.56 0.19 -3.33
C VAL A 40 7.93 1.59 -3.34
N MET A 41 7.78 2.22 -2.18
CA MET A 41 7.27 3.59 -2.06
C MET A 41 8.39 4.64 -2.09
N THR A 42 9.66 4.27 -1.98
CA THR A 42 10.78 5.22 -2.00
C THR A 42 10.90 5.97 -3.32
N THR A 43 10.45 5.36 -4.44
CA THR A 43 10.40 6.03 -5.75
C THR A 43 9.60 7.34 -5.72
N GLU A 44 8.63 7.46 -4.84
CA GLU A 44 7.81 8.66 -4.69
C GLU A 44 8.52 9.79 -3.92
N THR A 45 9.73 9.54 -3.42
CA THR A 45 10.62 10.56 -2.83
C THR A 45 11.53 11.23 -3.87
N THR A 46 11.54 10.77 -5.13
CA THR A 46 12.47 11.17 -6.19
C THR A 46 13.93 10.76 -5.93
N CYS A 47 14.18 9.80 -5.05
CA CYS A 47 15.51 9.20 -4.90
C CYS A 47 15.90 8.38 -6.16
N LEU A 48 17.17 8.11 -6.34
CA LEU A 48 17.67 7.28 -7.44
C LEU A 48 17.42 5.79 -7.20
N SER A 49 17.60 5.37 -5.96
CA SER A 49 17.46 3.96 -5.55
C SER A 49 17.35 3.88 -4.04
N SER A 50 17.02 2.69 -3.55
CA SER A 50 17.06 2.33 -2.14
C SER A 50 17.77 0.99 -1.95
N VAL A 51 18.46 0.86 -0.83
CA VAL A 51 19.20 -0.35 -0.43
C VAL A 51 18.94 -0.61 1.04
N TRP A 52 18.76 -1.86 1.40
CA TRP A 52 18.57 -2.27 2.79
C TRP A 52 19.75 -3.10 3.28
N GLN A 53 20.14 -2.89 4.52
CA GLN A 53 21.01 -3.88 5.15
C GLN A 53 20.30 -5.24 5.17
N THR A 54 21.06 -6.31 4.96
CA THR A 54 20.56 -7.67 4.95
C THR A 54 20.90 -8.39 6.25
N ASP A 55 20.04 -9.32 6.64
CA ASP A 55 20.14 -10.09 7.86
C ASP A 55 19.50 -11.48 7.68
N GLU A 56 19.33 -12.22 8.75
CA GLU A 56 18.73 -13.55 8.75
C GLU A 56 17.29 -13.56 8.21
N GLU A 57 16.52 -12.48 8.40
CA GLU A 57 15.20 -12.34 7.83
C GLU A 57 15.23 -12.40 6.30
N VAL A 58 16.16 -11.70 5.67
CA VAL A 58 16.34 -11.72 4.21
C VAL A 58 16.81 -13.09 3.74
N HIS A 59 17.75 -13.72 4.48
CA HIS A 59 18.20 -15.08 4.18
C HIS A 59 17.05 -16.09 4.22
N ASN A 60 16.26 -16.07 5.29
CA ASN A 60 15.11 -16.97 5.47
C ASN A 60 14.05 -16.76 4.39
N TRP A 61 13.77 -15.50 4.02
CA TRP A 61 12.87 -15.19 2.94
C TRP A 61 13.35 -15.73 1.58
N LEU A 62 14.64 -15.60 1.28
CA LEU A 62 15.23 -16.20 0.07
C LEU A 62 15.19 -17.72 0.14
N ALA A 63 15.51 -18.33 1.28
CA ALA A 63 15.48 -19.78 1.47
C ALA A 63 14.07 -20.36 1.26
N LEU A 64 13.03 -19.68 1.79
CA LEU A 64 11.63 -20.02 1.58
C LEU A 64 11.27 -20.09 0.08
N HIS A 65 11.89 -19.23 -0.74
CA HIS A 65 11.71 -19.20 -2.20
C HIS A 65 12.69 -20.12 -2.96
N GLY A 66 13.42 -21.00 -2.27
CA GLY A 66 14.41 -21.89 -2.86
C GLY A 66 15.68 -21.19 -3.36
N ARG A 67 15.98 -20.00 -2.83
CA ARG A 67 17.07 -19.13 -3.22
C ARG A 67 18.02 -18.76 -2.08
N GLY A 68 18.05 -19.53 -0.99
CA GLY A 68 18.93 -19.25 0.15
C GLY A 68 20.40 -19.09 -0.22
N GLN A 69 20.87 -19.82 -1.25
CA GLN A 69 22.23 -19.69 -1.77
C GLN A 69 22.53 -18.34 -2.43
N ASP A 70 21.53 -17.57 -2.78
CA ASP A 70 21.69 -16.24 -3.39
C ASP A 70 21.84 -15.15 -2.33
N TYR A 71 21.72 -15.51 -1.05
CA TYR A 71 21.90 -14.53 0.03
C TYR A 71 23.31 -13.97 0.02
N CYS A 72 23.41 -12.67 0.10
CA CYS A 72 24.64 -11.94 0.26
C CYS A 72 24.48 -10.91 1.39
N GLN A 73 25.43 -10.92 2.33
CA GLN A 73 25.41 -9.94 3.39
C GLN A 73 25.73 -8.55 2.85
N LEU A 74 24.83 -7.62 3.05
CA LEU A 74 24.94 -6.22 2.70
C LEU A 74 24.82 -5.39 3.98
N ASN A 75 25.95 -4.84 4.44
CA ASN A 75 26.00 -3.96 5.59
C ASN A 75 26.96 -2.80 5.30
N PRO A 76 26.74 -1.62 5.87
CA PRO A 76 27.72 -0.54 5.76
C PRO A 76 29.05 -0.98 6.37
N GLN A 77 30.13 -0.46 5.82
CA GLN A 77 31.47 -0.62 6.43
C GLN A 77 31.48 0.01 7.84
N PRO A 78 32.38 -0.42 8.74
CA PRO A 78 32.49 0.17 10.08
C PRO A 78 32.67 1.69 10.08
N MET A 79 33.20 2.23 8.99
CA MET A 79 33.27 3.67 8.71
C MET A 79 32.64 3.92 7.34
N ALA A 80 31.46 4.52 7.33
CA ALA A 80 30.73 4.88 6.13
C ALA A 80 30.43 6.38 6.15
N TYR A 81 30.51 7.01 4.98
CA TYR A 81 30.24 8.44 4.80
C TYR A 81 28.94 8.63 4.02
N TYR A 82 28.08 9.49 4.53
CA TYR A 82 26.78 9.78 3.92
C TYR A 82 26.61 11.28 3.72
N ASP A 83 25.91 11.68 2.65
CA ASP A 83 25.55 13.08 2.39
C ASP A 83 24.54 13.64 3.40
N GLY A 84 23.86 12.78 4.12
CA GLY A 84 22.87 13.15 5.12
C GLY A 84 22.26 11.94 5.83
N CYS A 85 21.47 12.21 6.83
CA CYS A 85 20.82 11.18 7.63
C CYS A 85 19.34 11.53 7.88
N ILE A 86 18.49 10.52 7.82
CA ILE A 86 17.08 10.59 8.22
C ILE A 86 16.92 9.57 9.36
N SER A 87 16.59 10.06 10.54
CA SER A 87 16.31 9.19 11.69
C SER A 87 14.82 8.94 11.79
N VAL A 88 14.42 7.67 11.84
CA VAL A 88 13.03 7.25 11.99
C VAL A 88 12.91 6.44 13.27
N ASP A 89 12.20 6.97 14.25
CA ASP A 89 11.82 6.22 15.44
C ASP A 89 10.56 5.40 15.12
N LEU A 90 10.74 4.09 14.91
CA LEU A 90 9.64 3.20 14.56
C LEU A 90 8.57 3.11 15.64
N SER A 91 8.93 3.33 16.91
CA SER A 91 7.99 3.30 18.04
C SER A 91 7.08 4.54 18.10
N ALA A 92 7.49 5.63 17.47
CA ALA A 92 6.73 6.89 17.43
C ALA A 92 5.82 7.01 16.20
N ILE A 93 5.96 6.11 15.21
CA ILE A 93 5.14 6.16 13.99
C ILE A 93 3.71 5.70 14.31
N LYS A 94 2.76 6.58 14.01
CA LYS A 94 1.33 6.29 14.07
C LYS A 94 0.78 5.96 12.68
N PRO A 95 -0.42 5.34 12.58
CA PRO A 95 -1.12 5.17 11.30
C PRO A 95 -1.32 6.51 10.58
N MET A 96 -0.95 6.53 9.30
CA MET A 96 -0.94 7.74 8.49
C MET A 96 -1.81 7.61 7.24
N ILE A 97 -2.30 8.74 6.77
CA ILE A 97 -2.97 8.89 5.49
C ILE A 97 -2.26 9.95 4.65
N ALA A 98 -2.06 9.69 3.36
CA ALA A 98 -1.67 10.72 2.40
C ALA A 98 -2.90 11.12 1.58
N LEU A 99 -3.39 12.33 1.80
CA LEU A 99 -4.55 12.85 1.10
C LEU A 99 -4.25 13.13 -0.39
N PRO A 100 -5.27 13.21 -1.27
CA PRO A 100 -5.03 13.60 -2.66
C PRO A 100 -4.24 14.92 -2.73
N PHE A 101 -3.42 15.19 -3.69
CA PHE A 101 -3.11 14.50 -4.94
C PHE A 101 -1.63 14.14 -5.02
N HIS A 102 -0.98 13.94 -3.89
CA HIS A 102 0.43 13.56 -3.80
C HIS A 102 0.72 12.71 -2.56
N PRO A 103 1.63 11.70 -2.63
CA PRO A 103 1.98 10.89 -1.47
C PRO A 103 2.64 11.65 -0.30
N SER A 104 3.14 12.86 -0.53
CA SER A 104 3.70 13.72 0.54
C SER A 104 2.66 14.55 1.29
N ASN A 105 1.39 14.46 0.92
CA ASN A 105 0.32 15.19 1.59
C ASN A 105 -0.18 14.39 2.80
N VAL A 106 0.70 14.21 3.78
CA VAL A 106 0.55 13.23 4.87
C VAL A 106 0.06 13.85 6.16
N TYR A 107 -0.80 13.08 6.84
CA TYR A 107 -1.32 13.37 8.18
C TYR A 107 -1.38 12.08 8.99
N GLU A 108 -1.19 12.16 10.31
CA GLU A 108 -1.66 11.09 11.19
C GLU A 108 -3.18 11.02 11.08
N ILE A 109 -3.77 9.81 11.04
CA ILE A 109 -5.22 9.65 10.88
C ILE A 109 -5.97 10.33 12.02
N ASP A 110 -5.47 10.21 13.25
CA ASP A 110 -6.08 10.84 14.42
C ASP A 110 -6.04 12.37 14.32
N THR A 111 -4.95 12.94 13.84
CA THR A 111 -4.81 14.39 13.61
C THR A 111 -5.77 14.87 12.52
N LEU A 112 -5.93 14.12 11.44
CA LEU A 112 -6.91 14.40 10.40
C LEU A 112 -8.33 14.39 10.97
N ASN A 113 -8.70 13.36 11.72
CA ASN A 113 -10.03 13.20 12.31
C ASN A 113 -10.38 14.34 13.28
N GLN A 114 -9.39 14.96 13.94
CA GLN A 114 -9.59 16.11 14.82
C GLN A 114 -9.74 17.44 14.06
N ASN A 115 -9.28 17.53 12.80
CA ASN A 115 -9.19 18.76 12.03
C ASN A 115 -9.81 18.65 10.63
N LEU A 116 -10.84 17.80 10.47
CA LEU A 116 -11.43 17.45 9.18
C LEU A 116 -11.80 18.68 8.32
N THR A 117 -12.50 19.65 8.90
CA THR A 117 -13.05 20.78 8.14
C THR A 117 -11.98 21.59 7.43
N ASP A 118 -10.91 21.92 8.13
CA ASP A 118 -9.87 22.79 7.57
C ASP A 118 -9.02 22.02 6.54
N ILE A 119 -8.62 20.81 6.91
CA ILE A 119 -7.76 19.99 6.04
C ILE A 119 -8.51 19.60 4.75
N LEU A 120 -9.77 19.14 4.85
CA LEU A 120 -10.53 18.72 3.66
C LEU A 120 -10.86 19.90 2.74
N ARG A 121 -11.07 21.10 3.30
CA ARG A 121 -11.26 22.32 2.49
C ARG A 121 -10.03 22.66 1.65
N GLU A 122 -8.84 22.50 2.19
CA GLU A 122 -7.60 22.70 1.42
C GLU A 122 -7.51 21.71 0.24
N ILE A 123 -7.91 20.45 0.45
CA ILE A 123 -7.93 19.44 -0.62
C ILE A 123 -8.99 19.76 -1.68
N GLU A 124 -10.16 20.27 -1.27
CA GLU A 124 -11.19 20.70 -2.22
C GLU A 124 -10.68 21.86 -3.12
N ILE A 125 -9.99 22.85 -2.53
CA ILE A 125 -9.38 23.94 -3.28
C ILE A 125 -8.33 23.41 -4.27
N GLU A 126 -7.48 22.51 -3.83
CA GLU A 126 -6.48 21.87 -4.71
C GLU A 126 -7.15 21.05 -5.83
N SER A 127 -8.29 20.40 -5.55
CA SER A 127 -9.04 19.64 -6.54
C SER A 127 -9.55 20.50 -7.71
N GLU A 128 -9.97 21.72 -7.42
CA GLU A 128 -10.41 22.66 -8.48
C GLU A 128 -9.26 23.02 -9.43
N ARG A 129 -8.06 23.20 -8.87
CA ARG A 129 -6.84 23.44 -9.65
C ARG A 129 -6.48 22.23 -10.52
N VAL A 130 -6.50 21.04 -9.93
CA VAL A 130 -6.20 19.78 -10.62
C VAL A 130 -7.21 19.46 -11.72
N ALA A 131 -8.49 19.74 -11.47
CA ALA A 131 -9.57 19.50 -12.43
C ALA A 131 -9.63 20.57 -13.56
N HIS A 132 -8.85 21.65 -13.46
CA HIS A 132 -8.90 22.75 -14.44
C HIS A 132 -10.33 23.26 -14.71
N GLY A 133 -11.16 23.34 -13.69
CA GLY A 133 -12.57 23.76 -13.78
C GLY A 133 -13.52 22.76 -14.43
N LYS A 134 -13.08 21.55 -14.79
CA LYS A 134 -13.92 20.53 -15.43
C LYS A 134 -14.83 19.76 -14.49
N ALA A 135 -14.47 19.72 -13.23
CA ALA A 135 -15.21 19.02 -12.18
C ALA A 135 -14.85 19.60 -10.81
N LYS A 136 -15.64 19.27 -9.82
CA LYS A 136 -15.42 19.64 -8.41
C LYS A 136 -15.50 18.40 -7.55
N LEU A 137 -14.49 18.18 -6.70
CA LEU A 137 -14.52 17.22 -5.63
C LEU A 137 -15.07 17.90 -4.38
N SER A 138 -16.05 17.26 -3.75
CA SER A 138 -16.56 17.68 -2.46
C SER A 138 -16.22 16.62 -1.43
N LEU A 139 -15.47 16.98 -0.40
CA LEU A 139 -15.06 16.09 0.68
C LEU A 139 -15.78 16.44 1.99
N LEU A 140 -16.13 17.68 2.18
CA LEU A 140 -16.85 18.15 3.37
C LEU A 140 -18.26 17.57 3.45
N ASP A 141 -18.89 17.27 2.32
CA ASP A 141 -20.19 16.58 2.27
C ASP A 141 -20.15 15.12 2.76
N LYS A 142 -18.95 14.55 2.93
CA LYS A 142 -18.71 13.21 3.45
C LYS A 142 -18.45 13.16 4.95
N VAL A 143 -18.49 14.32 5.60
CA VAL A 143 -18.32 14.38 7.05
C VAL A 143 -19.70 14.20 7.70
N GLU A 144 -19.91 13.03 8.26
CA GLU A 144 -21.14 12.64 8.95
C GLU A 144 -20.86 12.53 10.46
N ASN A 145 -21.56 13.29 11.28
CA ASN A 145 -21.37 13.30 12.74
C ASN A 145 -19.92 13.49 13.20
N GLY A 146 -19.18 14.36 12.49
CA GLY A 146 -17.77 14.65 12.79
C GLY A 146 -16.79 13.56 12.34
N ARG A 147 -17.21 12.61 11.52
CA ARG A 147 -16.37 11.52 10.98
C ARG A 147 -16.39 11.53 9.44
N LEU A 148 -15.23 11.32 8.84
CA LEU A 148 -15.11 11.23 7.39
C LEU A 148 -15.55 9.85 6.92
N LYS A 149 -16.55 9.78 6.04
CA LYS A 149 -16.99 8.54 5.38
C LYS A 149 -16.38 8.44 4.00
N VAL A 150 -15.62 7.39 3.74
CA VAL A 150 -15.02 7.09 2.43
C VAL A 150 -15.85 6.06 1.68
N GLN A 151 -15.73 6.02 0.35
CA GLN A 151 -16.59 5.20 -0.48
C GLN A 151 -15.92 3.91 -0.97
N GLN A 152 -14.59 3.84 -0.88
CA GLN A 152 -13.85 2.67 -1.37
C GLN A 152 -12.57 2.46 -0.58
N GLY A 153 -12.27 1.19 -0.25
CA GLY A 153 -10.98 0.73 0.24
C GLY A 153 -10.34 -0.23 -0.77
N ILE A 154 -9.03 -0.11 -0.98
CA ILE A 154 -8.26 -1.02 -1.83
C ILE A 154 -6.95 -1.40 -1.15
N ILE A 155 -6.70 -2.70 -1.04
CA ILE A 155 -5.44 -3.28 -0.58
C ILE A 155 -4.82 -4.00 -1.77
N ALA A 156 -3.73 -3.46 -2.35
CA ALA A 156 -3.28 -3.95 -3.65
C ALA A 156 -1.77 -3.84 -3.89
N GLY A 157 -1.31 -4.70 -4.78
CA GLY A 157 -0.01 -4.61 -5.41
C GLY A 157 1.16 -4.96 -4.50
N CYS A 158 2.34 -4.48 -4.91
CA CYS A 158 3.61 -4.79 -4.26
C CYS A 158 3.77 -4.17 -2.86
N SER A 159 3.04 -3.10 -2.55
CA SER A 159 3.04 -2.47 -1.24
C SER A 159 1.92 -3.03 -0.35
N GLY A 160 0.66 -2.99 -0.81
CA GLY A 160 -0.49 -3.35 0.01
C GLY A 160 -0.86 -4.83 -0.01
N GLY A 161 -0.68 -5.51 -1.15
CA GLY A 161 -1.17 -6.87 -1.36
C GLY A 161 -0.23 -7.98 -0.88
N ASN A 162 0.84 -7.68 -0.13
CA ASN A 162 1.72 -8.70 0.41
C ASN A 162 1.01 -9.57 1.44
N TYR A 163 1.62 -10.70 1.77
CA TYR A 163 1.00 -11.73 2.60
C TYR A 163 0.56 -11.19 3.96
N GLU A 164 1.44 -10.53 4.69
CA GLU A 164 1.16 -10.02 6.04
C GLU A 164 0.02 -8.99 6.06
N ASN A 165 -0.03 -8.10 5.08
CA ASN A 165 -1.07 -7.08 4.99
C ASN A 165 -2.45 -7.69 4.71
N VAL A 166 -2.53 -8.71 3.85
CA VAL A 166 -3.80 -9.38 3.55
C VAL A 166 -4.29 -10.19 4.75
N ILE A 167 -3.38 -10.89 5.46
CA ILE A 167 -3.71 -11.58 6.72
C ILE A 167 -4.23 -10.59 7.76
N ALA A 168 -3.54 -9.47 7.96
CA ALA A 168 -3.96 -8.45 8.91
C ALA A 168 -5.38 -7.91 8.58
N ALA A 169 -5.66 -7.65 7.30
CA ALA A 169 -6.98 -7.24 6.86
C ALA A 169 -8.05 -8.30 7.14
N ALA A 170 -7.75 -9.58 6.90
CA ALA A 170 -8.67 -10.68 7.18
C ALA A 170 -8.92 -10.84 8.70
N ASN A 171 -7.89 -10.66 9.52
CA ASN A 171 -8.04 -10.71 10.98
C ASN A 171 -8.99 -9.62 11.49
N ALA A 172 -8.88 -8.40 10.96
CA ALA A 172 -9.78 -7.31 11.32
C ALA A 172 -11.24 -7.55 10.86
N LEU A 173 -11.41 -8.27 9.74
CA LEU A 173 -12.71 -8.45 9.10
C LEU A 173 -13.39 -9.79 9.44
N ARG A 174 -12.68 -10.70 10.12
CA ARG A 174 -13.25 -12.00 10.47
C ARG A 174 -14.49 -11.85 11.38
N GLY A 175 -15.64 -12.32 10.91
CA GLY A 175 -16.91 -12.19 11.61
C GLY A 175 -17.51 -10.78 11.59
N GLN A 176 -16.90 -9.86 10.84
CA GLN A 176 -17.38 -8.50 10.61
C GLN A 176 -18.02 -8.38 9.21
N SER A 177 -18.53 -7.21 8.90
CA SER A 177 -19.06 -6.87 7.58
C SER A 177 -18.49 -5.52 7.14
N CYS A 178 -18.11 -5.42 5.87
CA CYS A 178 -17.78 -4.13 5.26
C CYS A 178 -19.00 -3.20 5.11
N GLY A 179 -20.16 -3.64 5.57
CA GLY A 179 -21.42 -2.93 5.39
C GLY A 179 -22.05 -3.18 4.02
N ASN A 180 -23.20 -2.61 3.82
CA ASN A 180 -24.04 -2.77 2.62
C ASN A 180 -24.44 -1.44 1.98
N ASP A 181 -23.75 -0.37 2.32
CA ASP A 181 -23.94 0.97 1.80
C ASP A 181 -22.98 1.26 0.63
N THR A 182 -22.58 2.49 0.45
CA THR A 182 -21.70 2.94 -0.65
C THR A 182 -20.26 2.45 -0.54
N PHE A 183 -19.81 2.01 0.64
CA PHE A 183 -18.44 1.54 0.83
C PHE A 183 -18.21 0.17 0.18
N SER A 184 -17.10 0.03 -0.51
CA SER A 184 -16.63 -1.25 -1.07
C SER A 184 -15.16 -1.49 -0.75
N LEU A 185 -14.78 -2.75 -0.48
CA LEU A 185 -13.40 -3.17 -0.27
C LEU A 185 -12.96 -4.12 -1.37
N ALA A 186 -11.85 -3.83 -2.05
CA ALA A 186 -11.20 -4.74 -2.97
C ALA A 186 -9.79 -5.11 -2.51
N VAL A 187 -9.44 -6.40 -2.61
CA VAL A 187 -8.14 -6.94 -2.22
C VAL A 187 -7.47 -7.63 -3.40
N TYR A 188 -6.24 -7.24 -3.71
CA TYR A 188 -5.40 -7.77 -4.77
C TYR A 188 -4.12 -8.34 -4.14
N PRO A 189 -4.00 -9.65 -3.92
CA PRO A 189 -2.75 -10.25 -3.45
C PRO A 189 -1.58 -9.91 -4.38
N SER A 190 -0.38 -9.76 -3.83
CA SER A 190 0.81 -9.31 -4.58
C SER A 190 1.28 -10.30 -5.66
N SER A 191 0.98 -11.59 -5.49
CA SER A 191 1.38 -12.63 -6.42
C SER A 191 0.43 -13.82 -6.40
N GLN A 192 0.53 -14.70 -7.40
CA GLN A 192 -0.27 -15.92 -7.45
C GLN A 192 0.10 -16.93 -6.35
N PRO A 193 1.38 -17.14 -5.98
CA PRO A 193 1.73 -17.95 -4.82
C PRO A 193 1.13 -17.41 -3.50
N VAL A 194 1.19 -16.11 -3.27
CA VAL A 194 0.55 -15.47 -2.11
C VAL A 194 -0.96 -15.72 -2.14
N PHE A 195 -1.61 -15.48 -3.27
CA PHE A 195 -3.06 -15.72 -3.40
C PHE A 195 -3.43 -17.18 -3.11
N MET A 196 -2.63 -18.12 -3.63
CA MET A 196 -2.88 -19.55 -3.42
C MET A 196 -2.73 -19.96 -1.96
N ASP A 197 -1.73 -19.46 -1.24
CA ASP A 197 -1.53 -19.76 0.17
C ASP A 197 -2.65 -19.16 1.05
N LEU A 198 -3.04 -17.91 0.77
CA LEU A 198 -4.20 -17.27 1.41
C LEU A 198 -5.50 -18.09 1.19
N ALA A 199 -5.70 -18.62 -0.02
CA ALA A 199 -6.86 -19.46 -0.32
C ALA A 199 -6.80 -20.80 0.43
N LYS A 200 -5.64 -21.47 0.47
CA LYS A 200 -5.45 -22.72 1.22
C LYS A 200 -5.70 -22.57 2.73
N LYS A 201 -5.41 -21.39 3.29
CA LYS A 201 -5.61 -21.06 4.70
C LYS A 201 -7.00 -20.53 5.03
N GLY A 202 -7.90 -20.44 4.04
CA GLY A 202 -9.26 -19.95 4.25
C GLY A 202 -9.41 -18.43 4.34
N VAL A 203 -8.31 -17.68 4.25
CA VAL A 203 -8.28 -16.22 4.36
C VAL A 203 -9.14 -15.55 3.29
N VAL A 204 -9.11 -16.09 2.07
CA VAL A 204 -9.95 -15.62 0.97
C VAL A 204 -11.43 -15.77 1.29
N ALA A 205 -11.81 -16.88 1.93
CA ALA A 205 -13.19 -17.13 2.34
C ALA A 205 -13.64 -16.15 3.46
N ASP A 206 -12.77 -15.88 4.44
CA ASP A 206 -13.03 -14.89 5.50
C ASP A 206 -13.30 -13.50 4.90
N LEU A 207 -12.44 -13.05 3.98
CA LEU A 207 -12.58 -11.75 3.32
C LEU A 207 -13.85 -11.66 2.46
N ILE A 208 -14.18 -12.71 1.68
CA ILE A 208 -15.42 -12.76 0.90
C ILE A 208 -16.63 -12.77 1.83
N GLY A 209 -16.57 -13.52 2.92
CA GLY A 209 -17.62 -13.57 3.93
C GLY A 209 -17.91 -12.22 4.58
N ALA A 210 -16.89 -11.36 4.71
CA ALA A 210 -17.04 -9.98 5.18
C ALA A 210 -17.58 -9.01 4.11
N GLY A 211 -17.75 -9.45 2.85
CA GLY A 211 -18.22 -8.63 1.75
C GLY A 211 -17.12 -8.01 0.88
N SER A 212 -15.86 -8.40 1.08
CA SER A 212 -14.74 -7.91 0.25
C SER A 212 -14.74 -8.55 -1.14
N ILE A 213 -14.27 -7.79 -2.13
CA ILE A 213 -14.07 -8.26 -3.51
C ILE A 213 -12.64 -8.74 -3.67
N ILE A 214 -12.43 -10.03 -3.92
CA ILE A 214 -11.07 -10.56 -4.13
C ILE A 214 -10.76 -10.58 -5.62
N ARG A 215 -9.63 -9.99 -5.95
CA ARG A 215 -9.10 -9.91 -7.32
C ARG A 215 -7.85 -10.78 -7.47
N THR A 216 -7.44 -11.03 -8.71
CA THR A 216 -6.15 -11.68 -8.97
C THR A 216 -5.00 -10.69 -8.75
N ALA A 217 -3.76 -11.18 -8.63
CA ALA A 217 -2.57 -10.35 -8.55
C ALA A 217 -2.48 -9.42 -9.78
N PHE A 218 -2.64 -8.13 -9.56
CA PHE A 218 -2.63 -7.10 -10.62
C PHE A 218 -2.34 -5.72 -10.02
N CYS A 219 -1.50 -4.96 -10.70
CA CYS A 219 -1.05 -3.64 -10.27
C CYS A 219 -2.03 -2.50 -10.67
N GLY A 220 -3.22 -2.85 -11.17
CA GLY A 220 -4.20 -1.92 -11.76
C GLY A 220 -4.54 -0.70 -10.91
N PRO A 221 -4.90 -0.85 -9.64
CA PRO A 221 -5.25 0.29 -8.79
C PRO A 221 -4.15 1.33 -8.61
N CYS A 222 -2.87 0.98 -8.79
CA CYS A 222 -1.74 1.91 -8.70
C CYS A 222 -1.68 2.91 -9.88
N PHE A 223 -2.16 2.50 -11.06
CA PHE A 223 -2.09 3.33 -12.27
C PHE A 223 -3.45 3.67 -12.86
N GLY A 224 -4.53 3.38 -12.14
CA GLY A 224 -5.88 3.75 -12.53
C GLY A 224 -6.52 2.77 -13.52
N ALA A 225 -6.21 1.48 -13.43
CA ALA A 225 -6.90 0.44 -14.19
C ALA A 225 -7.75 -0.43 -13.26
N GLY A 226 -9.06 -0.36 -13.42
CA GLY A 226 -10.03 -1.07 -12.60
C GLY A 226 -10.34 -0.40 -11.26
N ASP A 227 -11.44 -0.82 -10.66
CA ASP A 227 -11.96 -0.32 -9.38
C ASP A 227 -11.97 1.21 -9.27
N THR A 228 -12.49 1.87 -10.29
CA THR A 228 -12.73 3.31 -10.29
C THR A 228 -13.78 3.63 -9.22
N PRO A 229 -13.52 4.61 -8.33
CA PRO A 229 -14.51 5.04 -7.35
C PRO A 229 -15.75 5.65 -8.01
N ILE A 230 -16.84 5.71 -7.29
CA ILE A 230 -18.03 6.47 -7.72
C ILE A 230 -17.68 7.94 -7.93
N ASN A 231 -18.53 8.65 -8.70
CA ASN A 231 -18.38 10.10 -8.84
C ASN A 231 -18.38 10.78 -7.48
N ASN A 232 -17.52 11.79 -7.32
CA ASN A 232 -17.27 12.48 -6.05
C ASN A 232 -16.78 11.55 -4.92
N GLY A 233 -16.32 10.33 -5.23
CA GLY A 233 -15.85 9.37 -4.23
C GLY A 233 -14.42 9.62 -3.77
N LEU A 234 -14.14 9.33 -2.51
CA LEU A 234 -12.81 9.21 -1.95
C LEU A 234 -12.48 7.73 -1.77
N SER A 235 -11.42 7.26 -2.43
CA SER A 235 -10.88 5.92 -2.29
C SER A 235 -9.63 5.94 -1.40
N ILE A 236 -9.60 5.12 -0.37
CA ILE A 236 -8.40 4.89 0.45
C ILE A 236 -7.68 3.64 -0.04
N ARG A 237 -6.40 3.74 -0.33
CA ARG A 237 -5.64 2.65 -0.97
C ARG A 237 -4.31 2.38 -0.28
N HIS A 238 -4.01 1.12 -0.06
CA HIS A 238 -2.63 0.69 0.16
C HIS A 238 -2.05 0.32 -1.20
N THR A 239 -1.61 1.34 -1.90
CA THR A 239 -0.86 1.31 -3.15
C THR A 239 0.25 2.35 -3.04
N THR A 240 1.02 2.61 -4.10
CA THR A 240 2.15 3.53 -4.02
C THR A 240 1.82 4.97 -4.47
N ARG A 241 0.68 5.20 -5.15
CA ARG A 241 0.42 6.46 -5.85
C ARG A 241 -1.01 6.95 -5.68
N ASN A 242 -1.13 8.26 -5.43
CA ASN A 242 -2.40 8.97 -5.38
C ASN A 242 -2.38 10.29 -6.19
N PHE A 243 -1.50 10.36 -7.19
CA PHE A 243 -1.48 11.49 -8.12
C PHE A 243 -2.82 11.63 -8.86
N PRO A 244 -3.12 12.81 -9.42
CA PRO A 244 -4.30 12.97 -10.25
C PRO A 244 -4.41 11.89 -11.34
N ASN A 245 -5.62 11.41 -11.59
CA ASN A 245 -5.97 10.34 -12.54
C ASN A 245 -5.50 8.91 -12.12
N ARG A 246 -5.08 8.71 -10.87
CA ARG A 246 -4.81 7.36 -10.32
C ARG A 246 -6.08 6.68 -9.80
N GLU A 247 -7.17 7.40 -9.69
CA GLU A 247 -8.50 6.88 -9.37
C GLU A 247 -9.08 5.99 -10.48
N GLY A 248 -8.59 6.09 -11.71
CA GLY A 248 -9.05 5.30 -12.87
C GLY A 248 -9.87 6.10 -13.88
N SER A 249 -10.02 7.40 -13.67
CA SER A 249 -10.71 8.31 -14.59
C SER A 249 -10.04 9.68 -14.61
N LYS A 250 -10.35 10.48 -15.62
CA LYS A 250 -9.95 11.90 -15.66
C LYS A 250 -11.15 12.78 -15.35
N PRO A 251 -10.97 13.93 -14.66
CA PRO A 251 -12.03 14.88 -14.44
C PRO A 251 -12.67 15.30 -15.76
N ALA A 252 -13.97 15.06 -15.92
CA ALA A 252 -14.73 15.38 -17.12
C ALA A 252 -16.23 15.43 -16.83
N ASN A 253 -16.97 16.24 -17.54
CA ASN A 253 -18.44 16.31 -17.46
C ASN A 253 -18.97 16.54 -16.02
N GLY A 254 -18.25 17.31 -15.24
CA GLY A 254 -18.59 17.55 -13.83
C GLY A 254 -18.28 16.38 -12.89
N GLN A 255 -17.66 15.32 -13.39
CA GLN A 255 -17.33 14.11 -12.60
C GLN A 255 -15.84 14.03 -12.28
N MET A 256 -15.52 13.71 -11.07
CA MET A 256 -14.19 13.31 -10.60
C MET A 256 -14.29 12.47 -9.32
N SER A 257 -13.23 11.78 -9.00
CA SER A 257 -13.01 11.10 -7.74
C SER A 257 -11.54 11.26 -7.34
N ALA A 258 -11.17 10.83 -6.15
CA ALA A 258 -9.80 10.98 -5.68
C ALA A 258 -9.33 9.77 -4.88
N VAL A 259 -8.00 9.66 -4.76
CA VAL A 259 -7.33 8.59 -4.02
C VAL A 259 -6.52 9.19 -2.87
N ALA A 260 -6.67 8.61 -1.69
CA ALA A 260 -5.76 8.79 -0.57
C ALA A 260 -4.98 7.49 -0.32
N LEU A 261 -3.75 7.58 0.15
CA LEU A 261 -2.96 6.41 0.52
C LEU A 261 -3.05 6.15 2.03
N MET A 262 -3.19 4.88 2.37
CA MET A 262 -3.30 4.44 3.76
C MET A 262 -2.74 3.03 3.90
N ASP A 263 -2.36 2.61 5.10
CA ASP A 263 -1.93 1.23 5.35
C ASP A 263 -3.12 0.25 5.34
N ALA A 264 -2.85 -1.03 5.06
CA ALA A 264 -3.87 -2.07 4.91
C ALA A 264 -4.66 -2.31 6.20
N ARG A 265 -4.02 -2.15 7.36
CA ARG A 265 -4.67 -2.33 8.67
C ARG A 265 -5.70 -1.24 8.91
N SER A 266 -5.35 0.02 8.67
CA SER A 266 -6.28 1.15 8.78
C SER A 266 -7.40 1.11 7.74
N ILE A 267 -7.13 0.60 6.52
CA ILE A 267 -8.17 0.34 5.52
C ILE A 267 -9.16 -0.73 6.02
N ALA A 268 -8.65 -1.82 6.60
CA ALA A 268 -9.49 -2.88 7.15
C ALA A 268 -10.31 -2.40 8.36
N ALA A 269 -9.72 -1.61 9.24
CA ALA A 269 -10.42 -0.97 10.36
C ALA A 269 -11.55 -0.05 9.85
N THR A 270 -11.28 0.75 8.83
CA THR A 270 -12.27 1.61 8.16
C THR A 270 -13.39 0.77 7.53
N ALA A 271 -13.05 -0.36 6.90
CA ALA A 271 -14.03 -1.28 6.31
C ALA A 271 -14.93 -1.91 7.39
N ALA A 272 -14.35 -2.41 8.48
CA ALA A 272 -15.09 -2.97 9.62
C ALA A 272 -16.01 -1.93 10.27
N ASN A 273 -15.71 -0.64 10.13
CA ASN A 273 -16.50 0.48 10.62
C ASN A 273 -17.40 1.11 9.52
N GLY A 274 -17.80 0.33 8.52
CA GLY A 274 -18.76 0.76 7.49
C GLY A 274 -18.32 1.91 6.62
N GLY A 275 -17.00 2.11 6.44
CA GLY A 275 -16.42 3.17 5.62
C GLY A 275 -16.08 4.46 6.39
N TYR A 276 -16.31 4.54 7.70
CA TYR A 276 -15.85 5.67 8.50
C TYR A 276 -14.35 5.57 8.77
N LEU A 277 -13.59 6.60 8.39
CA LEU A 277 -12.14 6.64 8.50
C LEU A 277 -11.68 6.30 9.92
N THR A 278 -10.97 5.20 10.05
CA THR A 278 -10.58 4.59 11.33
C THR A 278 -9.10 4.24 11.30
N SER A 279 -8.40 4.61 12.37
CA SER A 279 -6.99 4.26 12.56
C SER A 279 -6.84 2.77 12.95
N ALA A 280 -5.78 2.12 12.48
CA ALA A 280 -5.44 0.76 12.93
C ALA A 280 -5.21 0.67 14.44
N SER A 281 -4.84 1.76 15.10
CA SER A 281 -4.66 1.82 16.56
C SER A 281 -5.96 1.63 17.35
N GLU A 282 -7.12 1.72 16.70
CA GLU A 282 -8.43 1.47 17.33
C GLU A 282 -8.77 -0.02 17.45
N LEU A 283 -8.00 -0.92 16.84
CA LEU A 283 -8.20 -2.37 16.89
C LEU A 283 -6.96 -3.07 17.46
N ASP A 284 -7.19 -4.24 18.07
CA ASP A 284 -6.15 -5.11 18.63
C ASP A 284 -6.32 -6.53 18.08
N CYS A 285 -5.97 -6.74 16.80
CA CYS A 285 -6.14 -8.02 16.10
C CYS A 285 -5.01 -8.35 15.12
N TRP A 286 -3.86 -7.69 15.26
CA TRP A 286 -2.81 -7.68 14.23
C TRP A 286 -1.76 -8.79 14.36
N ASP A 287 -1.65 -9.45 15.52
CA ASP A 287 -0.50 -10.30 15.87
C ASP A 287 -0.57 -11.74 15.34
N ASN A 288 -1.72 -12.19 14.88
CA ASN A 288 -1.88 -13.56 14.37
C ASN A 288 -1.61 -13.64 12.87
N VAL A 289 -0.33 -13.69 12.49
CA VAL A 289 0.10 -13.90 11.11
C VAL A 289 0.66 -15.32 10.96
N PRO A 290 -0.08 -16.26 10.33
CA PRO A 290 0.44 -17.60 10.05
C PRO A 290 1.66 -17.53 9.14
N GLU A 291 2.58 -18.47 9.30
CA GLU A 291 3.76 -18.58 8.45
C GLU A 291 3.35 -18.72 6.96
N TYR A 292 4.01 -17.94 6.08
CA TYR A 292 3.80 -18.03 4.65
C TYR A 292 4.43 -19.31 4.07
N ALA A 293 3.67 -20.03 3.26
CA ALA A 293 4.13 -21.21 2.54
C ALA A 293 4.22 -20.93 1.03
N PHE A 294 5.44 -20.72 0.54
CA PHE A 294 5.66 -20.50 -0.90
C PHE A 294 5.44 -21.78 -1.69
N ASP A 295 4.60 -21.69 -2.72
CA ASP A 295 4.37 -22.77 -3.68
C ASP A 295 4.63 -22.26 -5.11
N VAL A 296 5.65 -22.81 -5.74
CA VAL A 296 6.10 -22.42 -7.10
C VAL A 296 5.16 -22.91 -8.22
N THR A 297 4.22 -23.81 -7.89
CA THR A 297 3.33 -24.46 -8.87
C THR A 297 2.61 -23.48 -9.81
N PRO A 298 2.05 -22.34 -9.35
CA PRO A 298 1.41 -21.38 -10.25
C PRO A 298 2.34 -20.87 -11.34
N TYR A 299 3.60 -20.65 -11.01
CA TYR A 299 4.59 -20.21 -12.00
C TYR A 299 4.99 -21.32 -12.95
N LYS A 300 5.28 -22.52 -12.44
CA LYS A 300 5.61 -23.68 -13.28
C LYS A 300 4.53 -23.97 -14.31
N ASN A 301 3.27 -23.90 -13.93
CA ASN A 301 2.14 -24.18 -14.81
C ASN A 301 1.84 -23.07 -15.82
N ARG A 302 2.43 -21.88 -15.63
CA ARG A 302 2.28 -20.74 -16.56
C ARG A 302 3.44 -20.54 -17.49
N VAL A 303 4.57 -21.20 -17.24
CA VAL A 303 5.74 -21.10 -18.12
C VAL A 303 5.49 -21.89 -19.38
N TYR A 304 5.74 -21.27 -20.54
CA TYR A 304 5.69 -21.96 -21.81
C TYR A 304 6.78 -23.03 -21.86
N GLN A 305 6.40 -24.29 -22.09
CA GLN A 305 7.31 -25.45 -22.08
C GLN A 305 7.78 -25.83 -23.49
N GLY A 306 7.43 -25.07 -24.51
CA GLY A 306 7.72 -25.38 -25.92
C GLY A 306 9.14 -25.08 -26.39
N PHE A 307 10.03 -24.60 -25.50
CA PHE A 307 11.43 -24.39 -25.83
C PHE A 307 12.20 -25.70 -25.84
N VAL A 308 12.84 -25.98 -26.97
CA VAL A 308 13.75 -27.14 -27.09
C VAL A 308 15.05 -26.81 -26.36
N LYS A 309 15.49 -27.72 -25.46
CA LYS A 309 16.74 -27.55 -24.73
C LYS A 309 17.91 -27.47 -25.73
N GLY A 310 18.69 -26.40 -25.70
CA GLY A 310 19.81 -26.16 -26.60
C GLY A 310 19.46 -25.42 -27.90
N ALA A 311 18.20 -25.08 -28.13
CA ALA A 311 17.86 -24.16 -29.21
C ALA A 311 18.39 -22.75 -28.89
N THR A 312 19.05 -22.12 -29.86
CA THR A 312 19.48 -20.75 -29.75
C THR A 312 18.22 -19.85 -29.72
N GLN A 313 17.94 -19.24 -28.59
CA GLN A 313 16.85 -18.28 -28.48
C GLN A 313 17.25 -17.02 -29.26
N GLN A 314 16.59 -16.76 -30.36
CA GLN A 314 16.61 -15.42 -30.93
C GLN A 314 15.69 -14.54 -30.05
N PRO A 315 16.17 -13.36 -29.61
CA PRO A 315 15.27 -12.43 -28.93
C PRO A 315 14.10 -12.11 -29.85
N LEU A 316 12.89 -12.22 -29.33
CA LEU A 316 11.72 -11.68 -29.99
C LEU A 316 11.91 -10.14 -30.01
N ILE A 317 12.08 -9.59 -31.19
CA ILE A 317 12.17 -8.15 -31.45
C ILE A 317 10.79 -7.54 -31.29
#